data_81a133b8c71d8c906be4475e2e923cde
#
_entry.id   81a133b8c71d8c906be4475e2e923cde
#
_cell.length_a   1.000
_cell.length_b   1.000
_cell.length_c   1.000
_cell.angle_alpha   90.00
_cell.angle_beta   90.00
_cell.angle_gamma   90.00
#
_symmetry.space_group_name_H-M   'P 1'
#
loop_
_entity.id
_entity.type
_entity.pdbx_description
1 polymer ?
#
loop_
_entity_poly.entity_id
_entity_poly.type
_entity_poly.pdbx_seq_one_letter_code
_entity_poly.pdbx_strand_id
1 'polypeptide(L)'
;MARFIFITGGVVSSLGKGLASAALGALLQSRGFSVRLRKLDPYLNVDPGTMSPFEHGEVFVTDDGAETDLDLGHYERFTGVAARKTDSVSSGRIYSTVLEKERRGDYLGKTIQVIPHVTNEIKDFISIGEDEVDFMLCEIGGTVGDIEGLPFFEAIRQFAQEKPRGDCIFMHLTLLPFIAAAGELKTKPTQHSVKELRSIGLAPDILLCRSEHPIPTKERAKLALFCNVREDAVIEAGDLKSIYEAPLAYHEVGLDAAVLKAFGISPAPKPQLEKWRDVADRVYNPEGEVRVAIVGKYTQLEDAYKSIAEALTHGGMQNRVKVHAEWIDSEIFENQDPAPWLENFNAILVPGGFGERGTEGKIKAAQYARENGIPYLGICLGMQMAVIEAARNMAGIKDAGSEEFDHEAGEKRFTPIVYHLKEWVEGNRTIQRDAGDDKGGTMRLGAYNATLSEGSRVAEIYGTTAISERHRHRYEVDMTYRDAIEATGLKFSGISPDGKLPEIVEIPDHPWYIGVQFHPELKSRPFEPHPLFASFVEAAVKQSRLV
;
A
#
# COMPACT_ATOMS: atom_id res chain seq x y z
N MET A 1 -6.04 -18.85 -21.56
CA MET A 1 -7.03 -18.17 -20.70
C MET A 1 -6.72 -18.47 -19.26
N ALA A 2 -6.77 -17.45 -18.41
CA ALA A 2 -6.53 -17.59 -16.97
C ALA A 2 -7.57 -18.46 -16.29
N ARG A 3 -7.18 -19.11 -15.18
CA ARG A 3 -8.08 -19.65 -14.16
C ARG A 3 -8.38 -18.57 -13.13
N PHE A 4 -9.64 -18.47 -12.72
CA PHE A 4 -10.09 -17.42 -11.82
C PHE A 4 -10.31 -17.95 -10.40
N ILE A 5 -9.76 -17.23 -9.42
CA ILE A 5 -9.99 -17.49 -8.00
C ILE A 5 -10.70 -16.27 -7.44
N PHE A 6 -11.99 -16.41 -7.13
CA PHE A 6 -12.76 -15.36 -6.48
C PHE A 6 -12.64 -15.50 -4.97
N ILE A 7 -12.11 -14.46 -4.32
CA ILE A 7 -11.86 -14.43 -2.88
C ILE A 7 -12.90 -13.55 -2.23
N THR A 8 -13.73 -14.15 -1.38
CA THR A 8 -14.83 -13.49 -0.67
C THR A 8 -14.64 -13.59 0.83
N GLY A 9 -15.25 -12.70 1.59
CA GLY A 9 -15.15 -12.71 3.04
C GLY A 9 -16.51 -12.67 3.72
N GLY A 10 -16.58 -13.17 4.92
CA GLY A 10 -17.78 -13.13 5.73
C GLY A 10 -17.49 -13.06 7.22
N VAL A 11 -18.54 -12.87 8.01
CA VAL A 11 -18.56 -12.73 9.47
C VAL A 11 -18.16 -11.32 9.93
N VAL A 12 -16.95 -10.84 9.62
CA VAL A 12 -16.45 -9.50 9.99
C VAL A 12 -15.52 -8.95 8.90
N SER A 13 -15.31 -7.64 8.89
CA SER A 13 -14.27 -6.98 8.08
C SER A 13 -12.87 -7.28 8.64
N SER A 14 -11.83 -6.88 7.91
CA SER A 14 -10.43 -7.00 8.35
C SER A 14 -9.96 -8.42 8.71
N LEU A 15 -10.56 -9.45 8.10
CA LEU A 15 -10.14 -10.85 8.27
C LEU A 15 -8.79 -11.18 7.61
N GLY A 16 -8.24 -10.26 6.81
CA GLY A 16 -6.98 -10.45 6.10
C GLY A 16 -7.16 -11.09 4.72
N LYS A 17 -8.25 -10.77 4.00
CA LYS A 17 -8.44 -11.20 2.59
C LYS A 17 -7.26 -10.78 1.72
N GLY A 18 -6.82 -9.50 1.80
CA GLY A 18 -5.70 -8.97 1.03
C GLY A 18 -4.41 -9.77 1.26
N LEU A 19 -4.08 -10.05 2.51
CA LEU A 19 -2.92 -10.86 2.85
C LEU A 19 -3.06 -12.31 2.34
N ALA A 20 -4.23 -12.91 2.50
CA ALA A 20 -4.48 -14.27 2.02
C ALA A 20 -4.39 -14.36 0.48
N SER A 21 -4.92 -13.36 -0.21
CA SER A 21 -4.82 -13.21 -1.67
C SER A 21 -3.37 -13.09 -2.12
N ALA A 22 -2.61 -12.20 -1.48
CA ALA A 22 -1.19 -11.96 -1.77
C ALA A 22 -0.34 -13.22 -1.52
N ALA A 23 -0.53 -13.88 -0.36
CA ALA A 23 0.18 -15.10 -0.01
C ALA A 23 -0.13 -16.27 -0.96
N LEU A 24 -1.41 -16.43 -1.35
CA LEU A 24 -1.79 -17.44 -2.35
C LEU A 24 -1.18 -17.13 -3.72
N GLY A 25 -1.18 -15.85 -4.14
CA GLY A 25 -0.50 -15.43 -5.36
C GLY A 25 0.98 -15.80 -5.37
N ALA A 26 1.69 -15.51 -4.27
CA ALA A 26 3.10 -15.88 -4.08
C ALA A 26 3.32 -17.41 -4.09
N LEU A 27 2.41 -18.18 -3.50
CA LEU A 27 2.46 -19.64 -3.51
C LEU A 27 2.29 -20.22 -4.92
N LEU A 28 1.35 -19.70 -5.70
CA LEU A 28 1.16 -20.12 -7.10
C LEU A 28 2.40 -19.76 -7.95
N GLN A 29 3.00 -18.59 -7.74
CA GLN A 29 4.26 -18.22 -8.39
C GLN A 29 5.42 -19.14 -7.98
N SER A 30 5.51 -19.53 -6.71
CA SER A 30 6.54 -20.48 -6.24
C SER A 30 6.45 -21.84 -6.93
N ARG A 31 5.30 -22.17 -7.49
CA ARG A 31 5.05 -23.38 -8.30
C ARG A 31 5.21 -23.17 -9.79
N GLY A 32 5.65 -21.97 -10.22
CA GLY A 32 5.95 -21.64 -11.61
C GLY A 32 4.78 -21.07 -12.41
N PHE A 33 3.67 -20.71 -11.78
CA PHE A 33 2.53 -20.09 -12.45
C PHE A 33 2.65 -18.56 -12.47
N SER A 34 2.23 -17.95 -13.55
CA SER A 34 2.04 -16.50 -13.63
C SER A 34 0.71 -16.10 -12.97
N VAL A 35 0.73 -15.01 -12.20
CA VAL A 35 -0.44 -14.54 -11.45
C VAL A 35 -0.67 -13.06 -11.61
N ARG A 36 -1.94 -12.64 -11.50
CA ARG A 36 -2.34 -11.26 -11.30
C ARG A 36 -3.45 -11.19 -10.26
N LEU A 37 -3.39 -10.16 -9.42
CA LEU A 37 -4.37 -9.93 -8.38
C LEU A 37 -5.22 -8.70 -8.70
N ARG A 38 -6.50 -8.74 -8.34
CA ARG A 38 -7.47 -7.66 -8.50
C ARG A 38 -8.27 -7.42 -7.26
N LYS A 39 -8.54 -6.15 -7.02
CA LYS A 39 -9.40 -5.67 -5.95
C LYS A 39 -10.69 -5.08 -6.53
N LEU A 40 -11.83 -5.55 -6.03
CA LEU A 40 -13.15 -5.04 -6.37
C LEU A 40 -13.81 -4.51 -5.09
N ASP A 41 -13.87 -3.18 -4.95
CA ASP A 41 -14.34 -2.52 -3.73
C ASP A 41 -15.79 -2.03 -3.86
N PRO A 42 -16.66 -2.38 -2.90
CA PRO A 42 -18.10 -2.08 -3.02
C PRO A 42 -18.47 -0.64 -2.67
N TYR A 43 -17.56 0.20 -2.17
CA TYR A 43 -17.85 1.59 -1.84
C TYR A 43 -18.15 2.46 -3.08
N LEU A 44 -18.91 3.56 -2.88
CA LEU A 44 -19.34 4.46 -3.96
C LEU A 44 -18.35 5.59 -4.29
N ASN A 45 -17.27 5.73 -3.56
CA ASN A 45 -16.19 6.63 -3.96
C ASN A 45 -15.60 6.15 -5.30
N VAL A 46 -15.27 7.09 -6.19
CA VAL A 46 -14.65 6.75 -7.49
C VAL A 46 -13.29 6.10 -7.29
N ASP A 47 -12.52 6.65 -6.36
CA ASP A 47 -11.25 6.13 -5.85
C ASP A 47 -11.05 6.53 -4.38
N PRO A 48 -10.05 5.99 -3.67
CA PRO A 48 -9.79 6.34 -2.27
C PRO A 48 -9.03 7.66 -2.07
N GLY A 49 -8.63 8.36 -3.12
CA GLY A 49 -7.75 9.53 -3.05
C GLY A 49 -8.25 10.68 -2.19
N THR A 50 -9.58 10.82 -2.06
CA THR A 50 -10.23 11.85 -1.22
C THR A 50 -10.74 11.31 0.11
N MET A 51 -10.57 10.02 0.40
CA MET A 51 -11.02 9.40 1.64
C MET A 51 -10.08 9.74 2.80
N SER A 52 -10.64 9.82 4.00
CA SER A 52 -9.83 10.00 5.20
C SER A 52 -9.00 8.75 5.49
N PRO A 53 -7.70 8.88 5.82
CA PRO A 53 -6.90 7.74 6.26
C PRO A 53 -7.46 7.01 7.49
N PHE A 54 -8.27 7.69 8.33
CA PHE A 54 -8.96 7.08 9.45
C PHE A 54 -10.06 6.10 9.05
N GLU A 55 -10.67 6.32 7.88
CA GLU A 55 -11.76 5.48 7.36
C GLU A 55 -11.25 4.35 6.47
N HIS A 56 -10.20 4.61 5.69
CA HIS A 56 -9.77 3.74 4.60
C HIS A 56 -8.34 3.19 4.76
N GLY A 57 -7.52 3.78 5.64
CA GLY A 57 -6.09 3.52 5.71
C GLY A 57 -5.29 4.26 4.65
N GLU A 58 -4.11 3.73 4.32
CA GLU A 58 -3.20 4.31 3.32
C GLU A 58 -3.80 4.24 1.91
N VAL A 59 -3.60 5.30 1.15
CA VAL A 59 -3.84 5.31 -0.31
C VAL A 59 -2.58 4.83 -1.02
N PHE A 60 -2.65 3.65 -1.63
CA PHE A 60 -1.56 3.09 -2.41
C PHE A 60 -1.60 3.62 -3.85
N VAL A 61 -0.46 4.03 -4.41
CA VAL A 61 -0.37 4.58 -5.77
C VAL A 61 0.41 3.63 -6.68
N THR A 62 -0.17 3.34 -7.85
CA THR A 62 0.45 2.50 -8.88
C THR A 62 1.39 3.30 -9.78
N ASP A 63 2.26 2.62 -10.55
CA ASP A 63 3.17 3.31 -11.49
C ASP A 63 2.41 4.11 -12.56
N ASP A 64 1.26 3.64 -13.01
CA ASP A 64 0.39 4.31 -13.99
C ASP A 64 -0.58 5.33 -13.37
N GLY A 65 -0.37 5.69 -12.08
CA GLY A 65 -1.05 6.79 -11.39
C GLY A 65 -2.49 6.52 -10.96
N ALA A 66 -2.82 5.29 -10.57
CA ALA A 66 -4.06 5.01 -9.87
C ALA A 66 -3.88 5.20 -8.36
N GLU A 67 -4.83 5.87 -7.71
CA GLU A 67 -5.03 5.84 -6.28
C GLU A 67 -5.90 4.63 -5.92
N THR A 68 -5.40 3.76 -5.05
CA THR A 68 -6.02 2.45 -4.80
C THR A 68 -6.02 2.10 -3.31
N ASP A 69 -6.74 1.04 -2.96
CA ASP A 69 -6.73 0.44 -1.64
C ASP A 69 -5.33 -0.08 -1.26
N LEU A 70 -5.03 -0.09 0.04
CA LEU A 70 -3.76 -0.56 0.61
C LEU A 70 -3.45 -2.04 0.28
N ASP A 71 -4.47 -2.84 -0.03
CA ASP A 71 -4.31 -4.25 -0.38
C ASP A 71 -3.44 -4.44 -1.64
N LEU A 72 -3.46 -3.48 -2.58
CA LEU A 72 -2.59 -3.54 -3.75
C LEU A 72 -1.11 -3.49 -3.37
N GLY A 73 -0.77 -2.80 -2.30
CA GLY A 73 0.57 -2.82 -1.72
C GLY A 73 0.96 -4.23 -1.24
N HIS A 74 0.05 -4.97 -0.59
CA HIS A 74 0.29 -6.37 -0.24
C HIS A 74 0.49 -7.24 -1.48
N TYR A 75 -0.34 -7.04 -2.53
CA TYR A 75 -0.21 -7.80 -3.77
C TYR A 75 1.17 -7.61 -4.41
N GLU A 76 1.63 -6.36 -4.55
CA GLU A 76 2.96 -6.07 -5.10
C GLU A 76 4.10 -6.61 -4.24
N ARG A 77 4.03 -6.42 -2.92
CA ARG A 77 5.08 -6.87 -1.99
C ARG A 77 5.28 -8.37 -2.03
N PHE A 78 4.19 -9.14 -2.15
CA PHE A 78 4.25 -10.60 -2.13
C PHE A 78 4.57 -11.22 -3.48
N THR A 79 4.02 -10.67 -4.57
CA THR A 79 4.16 -11.26 -5.91
C THR A 79 5.29 -10.65 -6.74
N GLY A 80 5.75 -9.46 -6.38
CA GLY A 80 6.68 -8.69 -7.22
C GLY A 80 6.05 -8.15 -8.51
N VAL A 81 4.75 -8.40 -8.76
CA VAL A 81 4.04 -7.92 -9.95
C VAL A 81 3.52 -6.52 -9.69
N ALA A 82 3.95 -5.54 -10.49
CA ALA A 82 3.46 -4.17 -10.37
C ALA A 82 1.96 -4.10 -10.67
N ALA A 83 1.21 -3.49 -9.76
CA ALA A 83 -0.23 -3.25 -9.92
C ALA A 83 -0.46 -2.13 -10.96
N ARG A 84 -1.60 -2.19 -11.63
CA ARG A 84 -2.03 -1.26 -12.67
C ARG A 84 -3.40 -0.67 -12.33
N LYS A 85 -3.79 0.40 -13.01
CA LYS A 85 -5.17 0.97 -12.95
C LYS A 85 -6.27 -0.05 -13.18
N THR A 86 -5.94 -1.13 -13.92
CA THR A 86 -6.85 -2.23 -14.22
C THR A 86 -6.90 -3.31 -13.14
N ASP A 87 -6.18 -3.15 -12.04
CA ASP A 87 -6.15 -4.14 -10.95
C ASP A 87 -6.98 -3.70 -9.73
N SER A 88 -7.57 -2.50 -9.77
CA SER A 88 -8.51 -2.03 -8.74
C SER A 88 -9.69 -1.29 -9.35
N VAL A 89 -10.89 -1.58 -8.87
CA VAL A 89 -12.11 -0.87 -9.25
C VAL A 89 -13.08 -0.77 -8.08
N SER A 90 -13.66 0.44 -7.91
CA SER A 90 -14.75 0.67 -6.96
C SER A 90 -16.13 0.58 -7.64
N SER A 91 -17.19 0.37 -6.83
CA SER A 91 -18.56 0.53 -7.31
C SER A 91 -18.77 1.90 -7.95
N GLY A 92 -18.26 2.97 -7.31
CA GLY A 92 -18.39 4.34 -7.84
C GLY A 92 -17.85 4.47 -9.26
N ARG A 93 -16.67 3.94 -9.53
CA ARG A 93 -16.07 3.94 -10.87
C ARG A 93 -16.89 3.13 -11.87
N ILE A 94 -17.39 1.95 -11.51
CA ILE A 94 -18.26 1.12 -12.37
C ILE A 94 -19.53 1.88 -12.71
N TYR A 95 -20.23 2.44 -11.71
CA TYR A 95 -21.45 3.20 -11.94
C TYR A 95 -21.22 4.46 -12.79
N SER A 96 -20.14 5.21 -12.55
CA SER A 96 -19.77 6.37 -13.37
C SER A 96 -19.58 5.96 -14.82
N THR A 97 -18.85 4.87 -15.09
CA THR A 97 -18.64 4.37 -16.45
C THR A 97 -19.95 4.00 -17.13
N VAL A 98 -20.86 3.32 -16.42
CA VAL A 98 -22.20 2.95 -16.99
C VAL A 98 -23.03 4.20 -17.27
N LEU A 99 -23.05 5.18 -16.38
CA LEU A 99 -23.79 6.44 -16.57
C LEU A 99 -23.19 7.29 -17.71
N GLU A 100 -21.88 7.35 -17.84
CA GLU A 100 -21.22 8.02 -18.96
C GLU A 100 -21.55 7.37 -20.31
N LYS A 101 -21.54 6.02 -20.38
CA LYS A 101 -21.97 5.27 -21.58
C LYS A 101 -23.43 5.55 -21.91
N GLU A 102 -24.32 5.63 -20.91
CA GLU A 102 -25.73 6.00 -21.11
C GLU A 102 -25.85 7.40 -21.71
N ARG A 103 -25.15 8.39 -21.14
CA ARG A 103 -25.20 9.78 -21.62
C ARG A 103 -24.64 9.96 -23.03
N ARG A 104 -23.67 9.16 -23.44
CA ARG A 104 -23.15 9.14 -24.82
C ARG A 104 -24.10 8.43 -25.80
N GLY A 105 -25.11 7.71 -25.30
CA GLY A 105 -26.03 6.95 -26.14
C GLY A 105 -25.55 5.56 -26.55
N ASP A 106 -24.53 5.02 -25.91
CA ASP A 106 -23.92 3.72 -26.25
C ASP A 106 -24.93 2.56 -26.12
N TYR A 107 -25.95 2.73 -25.31
CA TYR A 107 -27.00 1.73 -25.10
C TYR A 107 -28.22 1.85 -26.02
N LEU A 108 -28.20 2.77 -27.00
CA LEU A 108 -29.21 2.93 -28.03
C LEU A 108 -30.67 3.07 -27.48
N GLY A 109 -30.84 3.82 -26.39
CA GLY A 109 -32.16 4.11 -25.80
C GLY A 109 -32.76 2.97 -24.96
N LYS A 110 -31.98 1.94 -24.63
CA LYS A 110 -32.43 0.88 -23.73
C LYS A 110 -32.55 1.40 -22.30
N THR A 111 -33.46 0.80 -21.52
CA THR A 111 -33.52 0.99 -20.08
C THR A 111 -32.29 0.37 -19.41
N ILE A 112 -31.51 1.16 -18.67
CA ILE A 112 -30.30 0.71 -18.01
C ILE A 112 -30.65 0.22 -16.59
N GLN A 113 -30.15 -0.97 -16.24
CA GLN A 113 -30.41 -1.64 -14.97
C GLN A 113 -29.10 -2.22 -14.40
N VAL A 114 -29.09 -2.55 -13.11
CA VAL A 114 -27.93 -3.20 -12.50
C VAL A 114 -27.60 -4.50 -13.23
N ILE A 115 -28.60 -5.33 -13.50
CA ILE A 115 -28.48 -6.51 -14.37
C ILE A 115 -29.19 -6.19 -15.70
N PRO A 116 -28.52 -6.27 -16.85
CA PRO A 116 -27.15 -6.78 -17.03
C PRO A 116 -26.05 -5.68 -17.12
N HIS A 117 -26.38 -4.38 -17.08
CA HIS A 117 -25.44 -3.33 -17.52
C HIS A 117 -24.30 -3.13 -16.53
N VAL A 118 -24.57 -3.00 -15.22
CA VAL A 118 -23.53 -2.87 -14.20
C VAL A 118 -22.76 -4.19 -14.06
N THR A 119 -23.46 -5.34 -14.05
CA THR A 119 -22.81 -6.65 -13.94
C THR A 119 -21.92 -6.96 -15.15
N ASN A 120 -22.30 -6.53 -16.36
CA ASN A 120 -21.45 -6.68 -17.54
C ASN A 120 -20.17 -5.82 -17.42
N GLU A 121 -20.30 -4.56 -17.00
CA GLU A 121 -19.12 -3.69 -16.78
C GLU A 121 -18.15 -4.30 -15.77
N ILE A 122 -18.65 -4.91 -14.70
CA ILE A 122 -17.82 -5.63 -13.73
C ILE A 122 -17.15 -6.86 -14.37
N LYS A 123 -17.90 -7.66 -15.16
CA LYS A 123 -17.33 -8.83 -15.85
C LYS A 123 -16.27 -8.44 -16.86
N ASP A 124 -16.52 -7.38 -17.63
CA ASP A 124 -15.55 -6.84 -18.58
C ASP A 124 -14.26 -6.43 -17.87
N PHE A 125 -14.38 -5.73 -16.73
CA PHE A 125 -13.22 -5.39 -15.90
C PHE A 125 -12.47 -6.63 -15.39
N ILE A 126 -13.16 -7.65 -14.91
CA ILE A 126 -12.54 -8.91 -14.44
C ILE A 126 -11.74 -9.59 -15.57
N SER A 127 -12.19 -9.49 -16.81
CA SER A 127 -11.56 -10.15 -17.97
C SER A 127 -10.31 -9.45 -18.51
N ILE A 128 -10.04 -8.18 -18.13
CA ILE A 128 -8.89 -7.44 -18.67
C ILE A 128 -7.58 -8.21 -18.41
N GLY A 129 -6.81 -8.55 -19.44
CA GLY A 129 -5.51 -9.22 -19.30
C GLY A 129 -5.59 -10.70 -18.89
N GLU A 130 -6.74 -11.35 -19.04
CA GLU A 130 -6.89 -12.79 -18.71
C GLU A 130 -5.99 -13.70 -19.56
N ASP A 131 -5.54 -13.25 -20.71
CA ASP A 131 -4.63 -14.01 -21.57
C ASP A 131 -3.14 -13.83 -21.20
N GLU A 132 -2.83 -12.92 -20.25
CA GLU A 132 -1.47 -12.61 -19.84
C GLU A 132 -0.94 -13.54 -18.73
N VAL A 133 -1.83 -14.25 -18.03
CA VAL A 133 -1.48 -15.01 -16.81
C VAL A 133 -2.17 -16.38 -16.74
N ASP A 134 -1.61 -17.28 -15.91
CA ASP A 134 -2.21 -18.59 -15.62
C ASP A 134 -3.35 -18.50 -14.61
N PHE A 135 -3.22 -17.59 -13.63
CA PHE A 135 -4.22 -17.37 -12.59
C PHE A 135 -4.53 -15.89 -12.39
N MET A 136 -5.83 -15.59 -12.33
CA MET A 136 -6.37 -14.30 -11.92
C MET A 136 -7.05 -14.45 -10.57
N LEU A 137 -6.54 -13.77 -9.54
CA LEU A 137 -7.11 -13.74 -8.20
C LEU A 137 -7.92 -12.45 -8.05
N CYS A 138 -9.22 -12.58 -7.85
CA CYS A 138 -10.14 -11.43 -7.73
C CYS A 138 -10.69 -11.38 -6.29
N GLU A 139 -10.23 -10.41 -5.53
CA GLU A 139 -10.70 -10.17 -4.17
C GLU A 139 -11.91 -9.25 -4.17
N ILE A 140 -13.00 -9.71 -3.56
CA ILE A 140 -14.21 -8.91 -3.35
C ILE A 140 -14.12 -8.23 -1.99
N GLY A 141 -14.10 -6.90 -1.99
CA GLY A 141 -14.13 -6.08 -0.79
C GLY A 141 -15.43 -6.25 0.01
N GLY A 142 -15.45 -5.80 1.26
CA GLY A 142 -16.60 -5.92 2.14
C GLY A 142 -16.88 -7.34 2.63
N THR A 143 -18.08 -7.55 3.11
CA THR A 143 -18.55 -8.79 3.73
C THR A 143 -19.76 -9.34 2.94
N VAL A 144 -19.83 -10.66 2.78
CA VAL A 144 -21.01 -11.27 2.14
C VAL A 144 -22.27 -10.93 2.92
N GLY A 145 -23.32 -10.45 2.21
CA GLY A 145 -24.57 -9.97 2.79
C GLY A 145 -24.68 -8.44 2.83
N ASP A 146 -23.57 -7.71 2.64
CA ASP A 146 -23.61 -6.25 2.53
C ASP A 146 -24.30 -5.85 1.21
N ILE A 147 -25.22 -4.88 1.28
CA ILE A 147 -26.05 -4.45 0.14
C ILE A 147 -25.20 -3.92 -1.00
N GLU A 148 -24.20 -3.12 -0.69
CA GLU A 148 -23.30 -2.50 -1.65
C GLU A 148 -22.44 -3.51 -2.41
N GLY A 149 -22.18 -4.69 -1.85
CA GLY A 149 -21.44 -5.77 -2.48
C GLY A 149 -22.25 -6.61 -3.49
N LEU A 150 -23.57 -6.57 -3.43
CA LEU A 150 -24.46 -7.46 -4.22
C LEU A 150 -24.18 -7.42 -5.73
N PRO A 151 -23.94 -6.27 -6.39
CA PRO A 151 -23.62 -6.23 -7.83
C PRO A 151 -22.35 -7.02 -8.17
N PHE A 152 -21.33 -6.97 -7.32
CA PHE A 152 -20.11 -7.74 -7.52
C PHE A 152 -20.34 -9.25 -7.35
N PHE A 153 -21.05 -9.66 -6.31
CA PHE A 153 -21.41 -11.07 -6.09
C PHE A 153 -22.23 -11.63 -7.25
N GLU A 154 -23.21 -10.86 -7.75
CA GLU A 154 -24.01 -11.26 -8.91
C GLU A 154 -23.16 -11.34 -10.18
N ALA A 155 -22.23 -10.38 -10.40
CA ALA A 155 -21.34 -10.38 -11.54
C ALA A 155 -20.41 -11.60 -11.56
N ILE A 156 -19.79 -11.95 -10.44
CA ILE A 156 -18.90 -13.13 -10.37
C ILE A 156 -19.67 -14.44 -10.49
N ARG A 157 -20.92 -14.49 -10.02
CA ARG A 157 -21.81 -15.63 -10.23
C ARG A 157 -22.11 -15.84 -11.72
N GLN A 158 -22.47 -14.77 -12.43
CA GLN A 158 -22.70 -14.81 -13.88
C GLN A 158 -21.41 -15.17 -14.64
N PHE A 159 -20.30 -14.54 -14.28
CA PHE A 159 -18.99 -14.78 -14.88
C PHE A 159 -18.59 -16.26 -14.81
N ALA A 160 -18.70 -16.86 -13.61
CA ALA A 160 -18.37 -18.27 -13.43
C ALA A 160 -19.29 -19.21 -14.19
N GLN A 161 -20.56 -18.80 -14.45
CA GLN A 161 -21.48 -19.58 -15.27
C GLN A 161 -21.17 -19.48 -16.77
N GLU A 162 -20.62 -18.36 -17.21
CA GLU A 162 -20.25 -18.11 -18.62
C GLU A 162 -18.91 -18.76 -18.99
N LYS A 163 -18.00 -18.97 -18.02
CA LYS A 163 -16.72 -19.64 -18.24
C LYS A 163 -16.89 -21.18 -18.27
N PRO A 164 -15.94 -21.90 -18.92
CA PRO A 164 -15.91 -23.36 -18.86
C PRO A 164 -15.89 -23.88 -17.41
N ARG A 165 -16.55 -24.99 -17.16
CA ARG A 165 -16.54 -25.63 -15.83
C ARG A 165 -15.13 -25.98 -15.41
N GLY A 166 -14.75 -25.54 -14.20
CA GLY A 166 -13.41 -25.77 -13.64
C GLY A 166 -12.41 -24.63 -13.90
N ASP A 167 -12.80 -23.57 -14.63
CA ASP A 167 -11.95 -22.39 -14.82
C ASP A 167 -12.15 -21.33 -13.73
N CYS A 168 -13.19 -21.47 -12.91
CA CYS A 168 -13.47 -20.57 -11.77
C CYS A 168 -13.65 -21.36 -10.50
N ILE A 169 -13.03 -20.91 -9.39
CA ILE A 169 -13.27 -21.41 -8.04
C ILE A 169 -13.53 -20.25 -7.07
N PHE A 170 -14.21 -20.57 -5.98
CA PHE A 170 -14.55 -19.62 -4.92
C PHE A 170 -13.84 -19.99 -3.62
N MET A 171 -13.00 -19.10 -3.12
CA MET A 171 -12.38 -19.18 -1.81
C MET A 171 -13.09 -18.23 -0.86
N HIS A 172 -13.66 -18.75 0.22
CA HIS A 172 -14.37 -17.95 1.21
C HIS A 172 -13.61 -17.89 2.51
N LEU A 173 -13.21 -16.67 2.90
CA LEU A 173 -12.51 -16.40 4.16
C LEU A 173 -13.52 -16.12 5.27
N THR A 174 -13.38 -16.82 6.39
CA THR A 174 -14.30 -16.70 7.53
C THR A 174 -13.58 -16.72 8.86
N LEU A 175 -14.30 -16.43 9.95
CA LEU A 175 -13.80 -16.43 11.32
C LEU A 175 -14.39 -17.61 12.12
N LEU A 176 -13.52 -18.32 12.85
CA LEU A 176 -13.88 -19.28 13.88
C LEU A 176 -13.51 -18.69 15.25
N PRO A 177 -14.41 -17.96 15.91
CA PRO A 177 -14.12 -17.38 17.20
C PRO A 177 -13.97 -18.46 18.27
N PHE A 178 -12.95 -18.30 19.12
CA PHE A 178 -12.79 -19.09 20.32
C PHE A 178 -13.54 -18.44 21.48
N ILE A 179 -14.40 -19.20 22.14
CA ILE A 179 -15.14 -18.74 23.32
C ILE A 179 -14.44 -19.27 24.57
N ALA A 180 -13.60 -18.45 25.19
CA ALA A 180 -12.80 -18.84 26.34
C ALA A 180 -13.63 -19.46 27.48
N ALA A 181 -14.82 -18.91 27.78
CA ALA A 181 -15.71 -19.45 28.81
C ALA A 181 -16.24 -20.85 28.49
N ALA A 182 -16.31 -21.25 27.22
CA ALA A 182 -16.75 -22.56 26.76
C ALA A 182 -15.59 -23.50 26.42
N GLY A 183 -14.37 -22.96 26.29
CA GLY A 183 -13.17 -23.71 25.91
C GLY A 183 -13.24 -24.30 24.50
N GLU A 184 -14.02 -23.70 23.58
CA GLU A 184 -14.22 -24.27 22.25
C GLU A 184 -14.35 -23.23 21.12
N LEU A 185 -13.97 -23.65 19.90
CA LEU A 185 -14.20 -22.91 18.68
C LEU A 185 -15.68 -22.98 18.27
N LYS A 186 -16.24 -21.87 17.84
CA LYS A 186 -17.62 -21.79 17.35
C LYS A 186 -17.68 -21.77 15.83
N THR A 187 -18.30 -22.81 15.27
CA THR A 187 -18.46 -22.99 13.80
C THR A 187 -19.70 -22.28 13.23
N LYS A 188 -20.62 -21.82 14.07
CA LYS A 188 -21.90 -21.21 13.63
C LYS A 188 -21.71 -19.92 12.80
N PRO A 189 -20.83 -18.98 13.15
CA PRO A 189 -20.63 -17.78 12.33
C PRO A 189 -20.22 -18.12 10.89
N THR A 190 -19.27 -19.04 10.73
CA THR A 190 -18.85 -19.57 9.42
C THR A 190 -19.99 -20.23 8.65
N GLN A 191 -20.81 -21.07 9.31
CA GLN A 191 -21.95 -21.71 8.67
C GLN A 191 -22.98 -20.68 8.18
N HIS A 192 -23.22 -19.61 8.94
CA HIS A 192 -24.14 -18.53 8.54
C HIS A 192 -23.55 -17.73 7.38
N SER A 193 -22.29 -17.39 7.40
CA SER A 193 -21.62 -16.69 6.31
C SER A 193 -21.68 -17.48 4.99
N VAL A 194 -21.38 -18.77 5.03
CA VAL A 194 -21.50 -19.65 3.85
C VAL A 194 -22.95 -19.82 3.40
N LYS A 195 -23.91 -19.85 4.33
CA LYS A 195 -25.34 -19.87 3.99
C LYS A 195 -25.73 -18.61 3.21
N GLU A 196 -25.26 -17.43 3.65
CA GLU A 196 -25.50 -16.16 2.96
C GLU A 196 -24.90 -16.18 1.55
N LEU A 197 -23.65 -16.60 1.40
CA LEU A 197 -23.00 -16.75 0.08
C LEU A 197 -23.80 -17.69 -0.83
N ARG A 198 -24.29 -18.80 -0.30
CA ARG A 198 -25.12 -19.77 -1.06
C ARG A 198 -26.50 -19.21 -1.43
N SER A 199 -27.07 -18.29 -0.65
CA SER A 199 -28.36 -17.65 -0.99
C SER A 199 -28.27 -16.77 -2.25
N ILE A 200 -27.04 -16.28 -2.56
CA ILE A 200 -26.73 -15.53 -3.80
C ILE A 200 -26.46 -16.49 -4.98
N GLY A 201 -26.36 -17.80 -4.73
CA GLY A 201 -26.08 -18.80 -5.77
C GLY A 201 -24.59 -19.14 -5.93
N LEU A 202 -23.76 -18.75 -4.97
CA LEU A 202 -22.32 -19.08 -4.92
C LEU A 202 -22.05 -20.15 -3.86
N ALA A 203 -21.18 -21.10 -4.16
CA ALA A 203 -20.75 -22.11 -3.21
C ALA A 203 -19.21 -22.09 -3.12
N PRO A 204 -18.62 -22.08 -1.91
CA PRO A 204 -17.19 -22.10 -1.79
C PRO A 204 -16.61 -23.47 -2.19
N ASP A 205 -15.52 -23.46 -2.95
CA ASP A 205 -14.68 -24.63 -3.22
C ASP A 205 -13.67 -24.82 -2.10
N ILE A 206 -13.22 -23.70 -1.50
CA ILE A 206 -12.24 -23.65 -0.42
C ILE A 206 -12.78 -22.73 0.69
N LEU A 207 -12.66 -23.18 1.91
CA LEU A 207 -13.01 -22.45 3.11
C LEU A 207 -11.72 -22.15 3.87
N LEU A 208 -11.31 -20.87 3.89
CA LEU A 208 -10.15 -20.41 4.66
C LEU A 208 -10.63 -19.85 5.99
N CYS A 209 -10.34 -20.56 7.08
CA CYS A 209 -10.91 -20.30 8.40
C CYS A 209 -9.88 -19.60 9.30
N ARG A 210 -10.04 -18.30 9.54
CA ARG A 210 -9.25 -17.59 10.54
C ARG A 210 -9.58 -18.11 11.94
N SER A 211 -8.55 -18.47 12.71
CA SER A 211 -8.72 -19.01 14.06
C SER A 211 -7.46 -18.75 14.89
N GLU A 212 -7.65 -18.31 16.14
CA GLU A 212 -6.57 -18.19 17.13
C GLU A 212 -6.02 -19.54 17.60
N HIS A 213 -6.81 -20.61 17.44
CA HIS A 213 -6.47 -21.96 17.88
C HIS A 213 -6.57 -22.96 16.73
N PRO A 214 -5.78 -24.06 16.76
CA PRO A 214 -5.89 -25.12 15.77
C PRO A 214 -7.32 -25.66 15.66
N ILE A 215 -7.77 -25.95 14.43
CA ILE A 215 -9.12 -26.46 14.17
C ILE A 215 -9.12 -27.98 14.41
N PRO A 216 -9.81 -28.48 15.46
CA PRO A 216 -9.88 -29.90 15.70
C PRO A 216 -10.57 -30.65 14.56
N THR A 217 -10.19 -31.92 14.34
CA THR A 217 -10.74 -32.76 13.25
C THR A 217 -12.27 -32.81 13.26
N LYS A 218 -12.89 -32.87 14.44
CA LYS A 218 -14.35 -32.90 14.57
C LYS A 218 -15.01 -31.63 14.05
N GLU A 219 -14.47 -30.46 14.37
CA GLU A 219 -14.95 -29.17 13.91
C GLU A 219 -14.69 -28.98 12.42
N ARG A 220 -13.55 -29.48 11.90
CA ARG A 220 -13.23 -29.50 10.47
C ARG A 220 -14.26 -30.32 9.68
N ALA A 221 -14.52 -31.56 10.10
CA ALA A 221 -15.54 -32.42 9.48
C ALA A 221 -16.94 -31.80 9.54
N LYS A 222 -17.30 -31.14 10.66
CA LYS A 222 -18.55 -30.42 10.82
C LYS A 222 -18.66 -29.25 9.86
N LEU A 223 -17.60 -28.43 9.70
CA LEU A 223 -17.57 -27.33 8.73
C LEU A 223 -17.71 -27.88 7.30
N ALA A 224 -16.99 -28.91 6.96
CA ALA A 224 -17.06 -29.55 5.65
C ALA A 224 -18.50 -29.97 5.30
N LEU A 225 -19.17 -30.64 6.23
CA LEU A 225 -20.55 -31.08 6.06
C LEU A 225 -21.54 -29.92 5.90
N PHE A 226 -21.51 -28.96 6.83
CA PHE A 226 -22.51 -27.86 6.84
C PHE A 226 -22.26 -26.82 5.75
N CYS A 227 -21.00 -26.58 5.36
CA CYS A 227 -20.64 -25.64 4.31
C CYS A 227 -20.61 -26.28 2.92
N ASN A 228 -20.79 -27.60 2.81
CA ASN A 228 -20.75 -28.36 1.56
C ASN A 228 -19.40 -28.19 0.82
N VAL A 229 -18.32 -28.27 1.56
CA VAL A 229 -16.95 -28.30 1.04
C VAL A 229 -16.29 -29.64 1.40
N ARG A 230 -15.23 -30.01 0.69
CA ARG A 230 -14.45 -31.20 1.07
C ARG A 230 -13.69 -30.92 2.37
N GLU A 231 -13.45 -31.93 3.17
CA GLU A 231 -12.73 -31.78 4.45
C GLU A 231 -11.30 -31.27 4.24
N ASP A 232 -10.65 -31.71 3.17
CA ASP A 232 -9.31 -31.23 2.77
C ASP A 232 -9.29 -29.82 2.15
N ALA A 233 -10.44 -29.21 1.94
CA ALA A 233 -10.61 -27.83 1.50
C ALA A 233 -11.04 -26.86 2.63
N VAL A 234 -11.17 -27.38 3.87
CA VAL A 234 -11.30 -26.55 5.08
C VAL A 234 -9.90 -26.26 5.59
N ILE A 235 -9.38 -25.09 5.25
CA ILE A 235 -8.00 -24.67 5.51
C ILE A 235 -7.97 -23.76 6.74
N GLU A 236 -7.01 -23.99 7.61
CA GLU A 236 -6.76 -23.16 8.79
C GLU A 236 -5.92 -21.93 8.42
N ALA A 237 -6.32 -20.75 8.87
CA ALA A 237 -5.54 -19.53 8.81
C ALA A 237 -5.26 -19.05 10.24
N GLY A 238 -4.19 -19.54 10.83
CA GLY A 238 -3.75 -19.14 12.17
C GLY A 238 -3.20 -17.71 12.22
N ASP A 239 -3.09 -17.15 13.42
CA ASP A 239 -2.43 -15.87 13.62
C ASP A 239 -0.92 -16.01 13.42
N LEU A 240 -0.34 -15.05 12.71
CA LEU A 240 1.08 -15.01 12.37
C LEU A 240 1.78 -13.87 13.08
N LYS A 241 3.02 -14.06 13.48
CA LYS A 241 3.84 -13.01 14.09
C LYS A 241 4.34 -12.00 13.06
N SER A 242 4.46 -12.42 11.81
CA SER A 242 4.81 -11.58 10.67
C SER A 242 3.98 -11.97 9.46
N ILE A 243 3.52 -10.97 8.70
CA ILE A 243 2.80 -11.22 7.43
C ILE A 243 3.66 -12.01 6.43
N TYR A 244 4.97 -11.88 6.47
CA TYR A 244 5.91 -12.58 5.57
C TYR A 244 6.06 -14.08 5.83
N GLU A 245 5.50 -14.57 6.92
CA GLU A 245 5.37 -16.00 7.20
C GLU A 245 4.18 -16.63 6.45
N ALA A 246 3.20 -15.82 6.03
CA ALA A 246 1.94 -16.31 5.46
C ALA A 246 2.11 -17.30 4.29
N PRO A 247 3.01 -17.12 3.32
CA PRO A 247 3.20 -18.11 2.27
C PRO A 247 3.65 -19.47 2.79
N LEU A 248 4.54 -19.49 3.79
CA LEU A 248 5.02 -20.74 4.40
C LEU A 248 3.91 -21.42 5.20
N ALA A 249 3.24 -20.67 6.08
CA ALA A 249 2.16 -21.17 6.91
C ALA A 249 0.99 -21.73 6.09
N TYR A 250 0.58 -21.01 5.05
CA TYR A 250 -0.52 -21.48 4.18
C TYR A 250 -0.12 -22.66 3.31
N HIS A 251 1.15 -22.78 2.92
CA HIS A 251 1.65 -23.99 2.26
C HIS A 251 1.60 -25.21 3.19
N GLU A 252 2.04 -25.06 4.44
CA GLU A 252 2.06 -26.15 5.42
C GLU A 252 0.66 -26.72 5.71
N VAL A 253 -0.36 -25.84 5.77
CA VAL A 253 -1.76 -26.26 5.93
C VAL A 253 -2.43 -26.69 4.62
N GLY A 254 -1.71 -26.64 3.48
CA GLY A 254 -2.13 -27.18 2.21
C GLY A 254 -3.03 -26.31 1.35
N LEU A 255 -3.06 -24.98 1.55
CA LEU A 255 -3.92 -24.05 0.79
C LEU A 255 -3.66 -24.13 -0.71
N ASP A 256 -2.42 -24.03 -1.15
CA ASP A 256 -2.03 -24.06 -2.56
C ASP A 256 -2.30 -25.42 -3.21
N ALA A 257 -2.12 -26.51 -2.48
CA ALA A 257 -2.46 -27.86 -2.93
C ALA A 257 -3.98 -28.03 -3.10
N ALA A 258 -4.79 -27.49 -2.17
CA ALA A 258 -6.26 -27.51 -2.25
C ALA A 258 -6.75 -26.71 -3.47
N VAL A 259 -6.16 -25.54 -3.74
CA VAL A 259 -6.45 -24.69 -4.92
C VAL A 259 -6.16 -25.46 -6.21
N LEU A 260 -4.96 -26.02 -6.36
CA LEU A 260 -4.58 -26.75 -7.58
C LEU A 260 -5.45 -28.01 -7.78
N LYS A 261 -5.80 -28.69 -6.69
CA LYS A 261 -6.72 -29.84 -6.72
C LYS A 261 -8.13 -29.42 -7.17
N ALA A 262 -8.62 -28.25 -6.72
CA ALA A 262 -9.92 -27.73 -7.15
C ALA A 262 -9.96 -27.46 -8.66
N PHE A 263 -8.86 -27.01 -9.26
CA PHE A 263 -8.70 -26.85 -10.70
C PHE A 263 -8.35 -28.16 -11.46
N GLY A 264 -8.24 -29.29 -10.76
CA GLY A 264 -7.87 -30.58 -11.40
C GLY A 264 -6.41 -30.64 -11.87
N ILE A 265 -5.53 -29.79 -11.37
CA ILE A 265 -4.11 -29.78 -11.71
C ILE A 265 -3.40 -30.86 -10.90
N SER A 266 -3.05 -31.97 -11.57
CA SER A 266 -2.36 -33.11 -10.96
C SER A 266 -1.46 -33.80 -12.00
N PRO A 267 -0.17 -34.09 -11.69
CA PRO A 267 0.52 -33.71 -10.44
C PRO A 267 0.78 -32.22 -10.33
N ALA A 268 0.66 -31.68 -9.12
CA ALA A 268 0.98 -30.29 -8.85
C ALA A 268 2.50 -30.06 -8.90
N PRO A 269 3.00 -28.98 -9.56
CA PRO A 269 4.41 -28.61 -9.52
C PRO A 269 4.88 -28.38 -8.08
N LYS A 270 6.13 -28.74 -7.77
CA LYS A 270 6.70 -28.50 -6.43
C LYS A 270 6.94 -27.01 -6.21
N PRO A 271 6.58 -26.45 -5.04
CA PRO A 271 6.85 -25.03 -4.76
C PRO A 271 8.33 -24.79 -4.44
N GLN A 272 8.84 -23.63 -4.84
CA GLN A 272 10.17 -23.12 -4.51
C GLN A 272 10.01 -22.04 -3.45
N LEU A 273 10.22 -22.39 -2.19
CA LEU A 273 9.93 -21.52 -1.02
C LEU A 273 11.19 -21.01 -0.32
N GLU A 274 12.39 -21.26 -0.87
CA GLU A 274 13.66 -20.89 -0.27
C GLU A 274 13.76 -19.39 0.02
N LYS A 275 13.31 -18.56 -0.91
CA LYS A 275 13.30 -17.10 -0.72
C LYS A 275 12.40 -16.67 0.43
N TRP A 276 11.24 -17.29 0.59
CA TRP A 276 10.33 -16.99 1.70
C TRP A 276 10.89 -17.46 3.04
N ARG A 277 11.61 -18.60 3.08
CA ARG A 277 12.32 -19.04 4.29
C ARG A 277 13.42 -18.08 4.69
N ASP A 278 14.20 -17.55 3.74
CA ASP A 278 15.23 -16.54 4.02
C ASP A 278 14.61 -15.24 4.56
N VAL A 279 13.51 -14.76 3.98
CA VAL A 279 12.78 -13.59 4.50
C VAL A 279 12.28 -13.83 5.92
N ALA A 280 11.64 -14.97 6.18
CA ALA A 280 11.17 -15.32 7.51
C ALA A 280 12.33 -15.42 8.52
N ASP A 281 13.46 -16.01 8.13
CA ASP A 281 14.66 -16.08 8.98
C ASP A 281 15.19 -14.70 9.37
N ARG A 282 15.28 -13.78 8.41
CA ARG A 282 15.73 -12.39 8.67
C ARG A 282 14.79 -11.62 9.60
N VAL A 283 13.49 -11.91 9.56
CA VAL A 283 12.51 -11.30 10.46
C VAL A 283 12.61 -11.86 11.87
N TYR A 284 12.79 -13.18 12.00
CA TYR A 284 12.77 -13.84 13.31
C TYR A 284 14.10 -13.88 14.04
N ASN A 285 15.20 -13.79 13.29
CA ASN A 285 16.57 -13.91 13.82
C ASN A 285 17.41 -12.65 13.48
N PRO A 286 16.98 -11.43 13.92
CA PRO A 286 17.78 -10.22 13.73
C PRO A 286 19.05 -10.28 14.58
N GLU A 287 20.15 -9.70 14.06
CA GLU A 287 21.45 -9.63 14.74
C GLU A 287 21.58 -8.40 15.66
N GLY A 288 20.61 -7.51 15.65
CA GLY A 288 20.52 -6.31 16.45
C GLY A 288 19.19 -5.60 16.29
N GLU A 289 19.09 -4.43 16.90
CA GLU A 289 17.88 -3.61 16.81
C GLU A 289 18.21 -2.13 16.72
N VAL A 290 17.33 -1.35 16.09
CA VAL A 290 17.40 0.11 16.01
C VAL A 290 16.03 0.72 16.25
N ARG A 291 16.01 1.95 16.80
CA ARG A 291 14.79 2.72 17.05
C ARG A 291 14.69 3.87 16.06
N VAL A 292 13.57 3.98 15.36
CA VAL A 292 13.25 5.03 14.39
C VAL A 292 12.05 5.82 14.88
N ALA A 293 12.21 7.12 15.08
CA ALA A 293 11.10 8.03 15.36
C ALA A 293 10.40 8.40 14.05
N ILE A 294 9.09 8.17 13.96
CA ILE A 294 8.26 8.62 12.85
C ILE A 294 7.42 9.80 13.32
N VAL A 295 7.83 11.01 12.92
CA VAL A 295 7.19 12.26 13.35
C VAL A 295 6.11 12.65 12.36
N GLY A 296 4.85 12.32 12.68
CA GLY A 296 3.71 12.42 11.76
C GLY A 296 2.41 12.91 12.39
N LYS A 297 1.31 12.84 11.63
CA LYS A 297 -0.02 13.31 12.05
C LYS A 297 -0.96 12.22 12.55
N TYR A 298 -0.89 11.01 12.01
CA TYR A 298 -1.88 9.94 12.20
C TYR A 298 -1.28 8.82 13.05
N THR A 299 -0.65 9.18 14.16
CA THR A 299 0.17 8.29 14.98
C THR A 299 -0.60 7.18 15.70
N GLN A 300 -1.94 7.28 15.77
CA GLN A 300 -2.81 6.28 16.39
C GLN A 300 -3.33 5.22 15.41
N LEU A 301 -3.02 5.34 14.11
CA LEU A 301 -3.54 4.47 13.07
C LEU A 301 -2.39 3.91 12.22
N GLU A 302 -1.96 2.70 12.52
CA GLU A 302 -0.87 2.01 11.82
C GLU A 302 -1.15 1.84 10.31
N ASP A 303 -2.39 1.58 9.93
CA ASP A 303 -2.78 1.39 8.53
C ASP A 303 -2.67 2.67 7.68
N ALA A 304 -2.61 3.86 8.29
CA ALA A 304 -2.39 5.12 7.55
C ALA A 304 -0.96 5.24 6.98
N TYR A 305 -0.02 4.46 7.51
CA TYR A 305 1.40 4.47 7.14
C TYR A 305 1.93 3.06 6.86
N LYS A 306 1.07 2.19 6.38
CA LYS A 306 1.38 0.76 6.20
C LYS A 306 2.62 0.53 5.35
N SER A 307 2.75 1.20 4.21
CA SER A 307 3.91 1.05 3.34
C SER A 307 5.21 1.56 3.97
N ILE A 308 5.16 2.59 4.82
CA ILE A 308 6.35 3.06 5.56
C ILE A 308 6.80 1.99 6.58
N ALA A 309 5.87 1.43 7.35
CA ALA A 309 6.18 0.39 8.33
C ALA A 309 6.79 -0.85 7.64
N GLU A 310 6.21 -1.26 6.50
CA GLU A 310 6.73 -2.36 5.71
C GLU A 310 8.11 -2.05 5.10
N ALA A 311 8.31 -0.84 4.55
CA ALA A 311 9.59 -0.43 3.98
C ALA A 311 10.71 -0.36 5.02
N LEU A 312 10.42 0.09 6.25
CA LEU A 312 11.35 0.04 7.37
C LEU A 312 11.69 -1.41 7.75
N THR A 313 10.67 -2.30 7.75
CA THR A 313 10.87 -3.74 7.98
C THR A 313 11.78 -4.35 6.90
N HIS A 314 11.57 -3.99 5.61
CA HIS A 314 12.43 -4.46 4.52
C HIS A 314 13.88 -3.95 4.66
N GLY A 315 14.06 -2.66 5.04
CA GLY A 315 15.37 -2.11 5.36
C GLY A 315 16.04 -2.86 6.53
N GLY A 316 15.24 -3.22 7.55
CA GLY A 316 15.68 -4.06 8.67
C GLY A 316 16.13 -5.44 8.21
N MET A 317 15.36 -6.12 7.37
CA MET A 317 15.73 -7.42 6.79
C MET A 317 17.07 -7.35 6.02
N GLN A 318 17.26 -6.29 5.22
CA GLN A 318 18.50 -6.11 4.46
C GLN A 318 19.71 -5.94 5.37
N ASN A 319 19.56 -5.25 6.50
CA ASN A 319 20.61 -4.97 7.47
C ASN A 319 20.69 -6.01 8.62
N ARG A 320 19.83 -7.05 8.60
CA ARG A 320 19.69 -8.08 9.65
C ARG A 320 19.41 -7.49 11.04
N VAL A 321 18.64 -6.41 11.10
CA VAL A 321 18.25 -5.77 12.36
C VAL A 321 16.73 -5.65 12.46
N LYS A 322 16.23 -5.67 13.69
CA LYS A 322 14.85 -5.33 13.97
C LYS A 322 14.72 -3.82 14.06
N VAL A 323 13.80 -3.24 13.29
CA VAL A 323 13.48 -1.82 13.36
C VAL A 323 12.29 -1.63 14.28
N HIS A 324 12.46 -0.87 15.36
CA HIS A 324 11.38 -0.41 16.23
C HIS A 324 10.94 0.97 15.76
N ALA A 325 9.86 1.01 14.99
CA ALA A 325 9.25 2.25 14.53
C ALA A 325 8.30 2.78 15.62
N GLU A 326 8.55 4.00 16.10
CA GLU A 326 7.73 4.64 17.11
C GLU A 326 7.09 5.91 16.54
N TRP A 327 5.79 5.99 16.64
CA TRP A 327 4.99 7.08 16.08
C TRP A 327 4.88 8.21 17.08
N ILE A 328 5.34 9.41 16.69
CA ILE A 328 5.31 10.62 17.53
C ILE A 328 4.43 11.66 16.84
N ASP A 329 3.44 12.18 17.54
CA ASP A 329 2.59 13.24 17.01
C ASP A 329 3.39 14.54 16.89
N SER A 330 3.51 15.05 15.67
CA SER A 330 4.27 16.26 15.38
C SER A 330 3.72 17.51 16.06
N GLU A 331 2.43 17.55 16.43
CA GLU A 331 1.84 18.70 17.17
C GLU A 331 2.47 18.90 18.55
N ILE A 332 3.02 17.84 19.16
CA ILE A 332 3.73 17.94 20.45
C ILE A 332 4.88 18.94 20.35
N PHE A 333 5.62 18.92 19.23
CA PHE A 333 6.80 19.78 19.05
C PHE A 333 6.45 21.23 18.69
N GLU A 334 5.20 21.54 18.38
CA GLU A 334 4.80 22.96 18.20
C GLU A 334 5.06 23.77 19.49
N ASN A 335 4.80 23.16 20.65
CA ASN A 335 4.89 23.80 21.97
C ASN A 335 5.97 23.23 22.90
N GLN A 336 6.64 22.13 22.52
CA GLN A 336 7.67 21.46 23.31
C GLN A 336 8.99 21.35 22.55
N ASP A 337 10.09 21.25 23.30
CA ASP A 337 11.41 20.94 22.75
C ASP A 337 11.41 19.47 22.25
N PRO A 338 11.84 19.20 20.99
CA PRO A 338 11.97 17.84 20.49
C PRO A 338 13.05 17.01 21.17
N ALA A 339 14.08 17.64 21.77
CA ALA A 339 15.25 16.93 22.29
C ALA A 339 14.90 15.80 23.28
N PRO A 340 14.09 16.01 24.34
CA PRO A 340 13.76 14.94 25.30
C PRO A 340 12.99 13.76 24.66
N TRP A 341 12.33 14.00 23.54
CA TRP A 341 11.55 13.00 22.83
C TRP A 341 12.38 12.20 21.83
N LEU A 342 13.40 12.84 21.21
CA LEU A 342 14.15 12.29 20.07
C LEU A 342 15.55 11.78 20.43
N GLU A 343 16.11 12.14 21.60
CA GLU A 343 17.50 11.82 21.99
C GLU A 343 17.83 10.32 22.03
N ASN A 344 16.82 9.46 22.23
CA ASN A 344 17.00 8.01 22.32
C ASN A 344 16.72 7.27 21.00
N PHE A 345 16.54 7.98 19.89
CA PHE A 345 16.33 7.37 18.59
C PHE A 345 17.59 7.38 17.73
N ASN A 346 17.73 6.34 16.93
CA ASN A 346 18.87 6.17 16.04
C ASN A 346 18.66 6.83 14.68
N ALA A 347 17.41 7.15 14.34
CA ALA A 347 17.04 7.84 13.11
C ALA A 347 15.65 8.50 13.24
N ILE A 348 15.38 9.52 12.42
CA ILE A 348 14.13 10.26 12.38
C ILE A 348 13.57 10.21 10.95
N LEU A 349 12.31 9.79 10.81
CA LEU A 349 11.57 9.82 9.56
C LEU A 349 10.39 10.78 9.68
N VAL A 350 10.26 11.72 8.72
CA VAL A 350 9.10 12.62 8.61
C VAL A 350 8.32 12.22 7.36
N PRO A 351 7.12 11.63 7.53
CA PRO A 351 6.33 11.10 6.42
C PRO A 351 5.60 12.20 5.65
N GLY A 352 5.05 11.82 4.50
CA GLY A 352 4.11 12.61 3.73
C GLY A 352 2.85 12.99 4.52
N GLY A 353 2.06 13.87 3.94
CA GLY A 353 0.79 14.35 4.49
C GLY A 353 0.32 15.62 3.78
N PHE A 354 -0.85 16.10 4.18
CA PHE A 354 -1.46 17.33 3.65
C PHE A 354 -1.90 18.24 4.80
N GLY A 355 -1.99 19.55 4.51
CA GLY A 355 -2.48 20.56 5.43
C GLY A 355 -1.47 21.02 6.47
N GLU A 356 -1.79 22.15 7.11
CA GLU A 356 -0.89 22.88 8.02
C GLU A 356 -0.65 22.19 9.37
N ARG A 357 -1.61 21.44 9.88
CA ARG A 357 -1.56 20.85 11.22
C ARG A 357 -0.27 20.04 11.46
N GLY A 358 0.47 20.33 12.53
CA GLY A 358 1.70 19.64 12.95
C GLY A 358 2.94 19.92 12.07
N THR A 359 2.88 20.88 11.12
CA THR A 359 4.02 21.17 10.23
C THR A 359 5.18 21.85 10.95
N GLU A 360 4.90 22.75 11.89
CA GLU A 360 5.96 23.39 12.71
C GLU A 360 6.72 22.36 13.54
N GLY A 361 6.03 21.35 14.06
CA GLY A 361 6.68 20.24 14.76
C GLY A 361 7.55 19.38 13.84
N LYS A 362 7.13 19.16 12.59
CA LYS A 362 7.95 18.45 11.59
C LYS A 362 9.20 19.25 11.21
N ILE A 363 9.08 20.58 11.07
CA ILE A 363 10.22 21.49 10.84
C ILE A 363 11.23 21.39 11.99
N LYS A 364 10.75 21.42 13.25
CA LYS A 364 11.62 21.26 14.43
C LYS A 364 12.29 19.89 14.51
N ALA A 365 11.60 18.82 14.09
CA ALA A 365 12.19 17.48 14.03
C ALA A 365 13.31 17.41 12.97
N ALA A 366 13.11 18.03 11.79
CA ALA A 366 14.12 18.15 10.75
C ALA A 366 15.34 18.95 11.22
N GLN A 367 15.10 20.08 11.92
CA GLN A 367 16.15 20.88 12.56
C GLN A 367 16.94 20.07 13.59
N TYR A 368 16.25 19.38 14.48
CA TYR A 368 16.88 18.56 15.52
C TYR A 368 17.78 17.49 14.89
N ALA A 369 17.31 16.78 13.87
CA ALA A 369 18.09 15.79 13.15
C ALA A 369 19.35 16.38 12.54
N ARG A 370 19.23 17.52 11.85
CA ARG A 370 20.35 18.22 11.22
C ARG A 370 21.41 18.67 12.23
N GLU A 371 20.98 19.29 13.33
CA GLU A 371 21.91 19.88 14.32
C GLU A 371 22.60 18.83 15.17
N ASN A 372 21.99 17.66 15.37
CA ASN A 372 22.51 16.59 16.22
C ASN A 372 23.13 15.43 15.42
N GLY A 373 23.23 15.54 14.10
CA GLY A 373 23.83 14.49 13.26
C GLY A 373 23.06 13.18 13.26
N ILE A 374 21.73 13.21 13.51
CA ILE A 374 20.88 12.04 13.53
C ILE A 374 20.36 11.76 12.10
N PRO A 375 20.47 10.52 11.57
CA PRO A 375 19.94 10.15 10.27
C PRO A 375 18.48 10.61 10.08
N TYR A 376 18.21 11.31 8.96
CA TYR A 376 16.93 11.92 8.64
C TYR A 376 16.43 11.48 7.27
N LEU A 377 15.19 10.98 7.19
CA LEU A 377 14.48 10.74 5.95
C LEU A 377 13.19 11.56 5.92
N GLY A 378 13.09 12.54 5.00
CA GLY A 378 11.87 13.31 4.74
C GLY A 378 11.18 12.82 3.48
N ILE A 379 9.92 12.38 3.57
CA ILE A 379 9.14 11.87 2.44
C ILE A 379 8.07 12.89 2.08
N CYS A 380 7.98 13.31 0.81
CA CYS A 380 6.98 14.21 0.26
C CYS A 380 6.89 15.52 1.08
N LEU A 381 5.87 15.72 1.90
CA LEU A 381 5.79 16.84 2.84
C LEU A 381 7.01 16.90 3.76
N GLY A 382 7.60 15.77 4.16
CA GLY A 382 8.80 15.72 4.98
C GLY A 382 10.02 16.36 4.31
N MET A 383 10.21 16.17 3.00
CA MET A 383 11.22 16.90 2.24
C MET A 383 10.93 18.41 2.23
N GLN A 384 9.69 18.80 1.98
CA GLN A 384 9.29 20.21 1.97
C GLN A 384 9.55 20.88 3.32
N MET A 385 9.28 20.19 4.43
CA MET A 385 9.58 20.70 5.79
C MET A 385 11.09 20.87 6.02
N ALA A 386 11.92 19.96 5.52
CA ALA A 386 13.38 20.10 5.58
C ALA A 386 13.90 21.30 4.76
N VAL A 387 13.29 21.56 3.60
CA VAL A 387 13.64 22.73 2.77
C VAL A 387 13.19 24.03 3.44
N ILE A 388 11.98 24.08 4.02
CA ILE A 388 11.49 25.24 4.77
C ILE A 388 12.37 25.49 6.00
N GLU A 389 12.80 24.43 6.71
CA GLU A 389 13.75 24.52 7.82
C GLU A 389 15.05 25.19 7.39
N ALA A 390 15.66 24.70 6.32
CA ALA A 390 16.90 25.27 5.78
C ALA A 390 16.71 26.74 5.34
N ALA A 391 15.60 27.06 4.69
CA ALA A 391 15.27 28.43 4.28
C ALA A 391 15.18 29.36 5.48
N ARG A 392 14.48 28.97 6.56
CA ARG A 392 14.27 29.78 7.76
C ARG A 392 15.53 29.94 8.59
N ASN A 393 16.17 28.81 8.94
CA ASN A 393 17.21 28.77 9.96
C ASN A 393 18.63 28.92 9.40
N MET A 394 18.83 28.63 8.11
CA MET A 394 20.15 28.68 7.49
C MET A 394 20.27 29.76 6.41
N ALA A 395 19.26 29.95 5.54
CA ALA A 395 19.26 30.98 4.49
C ALA A 395 18.68 32.34 4.95
N GLY A 396 18.12 32.44 6.17
CA GLY A 396 17.63 33.68 6.75
C GLY A 396 16.28 34.16 6.22
N ILE A 397 15.52 33.33 5.51
CA ILE A 397 14.16 33.63 5.02
C ILE A 397 13.18 33.26 6.15
N LYS A 398 13.07 34.11 7.15
CA LYS A 398 12.38 33.83 8.43
C LYS A 398 10.91 33.45 8.30
N ASP A 399 10.23 33.99 7.28
CA ASP A 399 8.82 33.76 6.96
C ASP A 399 8.61 32.71 5.84
N ALA A 400 9.63 31.87 5.56
CA ALA A 400 9.52 30.79 4.58
C ALA A 400 8.39 29.83 4.96
N GLY A 401 7.55 29.42 3.99
CA GLY A 401 6.43 28.52 4.22
C GLY A 401 5.88 27.93 2.93
N SER A 402 4.66 27.39 2.99
CA SER A 402 3.96 26.78 1.87
C SER A 402 2.70 27.56 1.52
N GLU A 403 2.41 27.73 0.22
CA GLU A 403 1.10 28.21 -0.25
C GLU A 403 -0.06 27.34 0.25
N GLU A 404 0.17 26.07 0.53
CA GLU A 404 -0.85 25.17 1.10
C GLU A 404 -1.41 25.74 2.41
N PHE A 405 -0.53 26.25 3.27
CA PHE A 405 -0.89 26.79 4.58
C PHE A 405 -1.59 28.16 4.47
N ASP A 406 -1.20 28.97 3.48
CA ASP A 406 -1.87 30.23 3.17
C ASP A 406 -3.29 29.99 2.64
N HIS A 407 -3.48 28.98 1.78
CA HIS A 407 -4.80 28.61 1.27
C HIS A 407 -5.74 28.11 2.37
N GLU A 408 -5.25 27.31 3.32
CA GLU A 408 -6.04 26.82 4.46
C GLU A 408 -6.44 27.96 5.40
N ALA A 409 -5.55 28.92 5.63
CA ALA A 409 -5.83 30.09 6.48
C ALA A 409 -6.69 31.16 5.79
N GLY A 410 -6.78 31.13 4.45
CA GLY A 410 -7.47 32.13 3.66
C GLY A 410 -6.74 33.51 3.62
N GLU A 411 -5.49 33.57 3.99
CA GLU A 411 -4.65 34.77 4.00
C GLU A 411 -3.19 34.42 3.66
N LYS A 412 -2.46 35.40 3.08
CA LYS A 412 -1.03 35.24 2.79
C LYS A 412 -0.19 35.57 4.02
N ARG A 413 0.46 34.59 4.61
CA ARG A 413 1.30 34.67 5.82
C ARG A 413 2.77 34.42 5.55
N PHE A 414 3.09 33.67 4.49
CA PHE A 414 4.42 33.16 4.23
C PHE A 414 5.03 33.67 2.93
N THR A 415 6.37 33.70 2.88
CA THR A 415 7.13 33.69 1.63
C THR A 415 7.06 32.24 1.10
N PRO A 416 6.42 31.99 -0.07
CA PRO A 416 6.14 30.64 -0.53
C PRO A 416 7.40 29.98 -1.10
N ILE A 417 8.11 29.24 -0.26
CA ILE A 417 9.21 28.35 -0.69
C ILE A 417 8.64 27.06 -1.31
N VAL A 418 7.41 26.70 -0.93
CA VAL A 418 6.64 25.60 -1.50
C VAL A 418 5.37 26.20 -2.09
N TYR A 419 5.09 25.94 -3.35
CA TYR A 419 3.99 26.53 -4.11
C TYR A 419 3.10 25.48 -4.75
N HIS A 420 1.88 25.86 -5.13
CA HIS A 420 0.94 25.00 -5.83
C HIS A 420 1.44 24.71 -7.25
N LEU A 421 1.61 23.44 -7.57
CA LEU A 421 2.07 22.98 -8.89
C LEU A 421 0.96 23.17 -9.93
N LYS A 422 1.17 24.10 -10.85
CA LYS A 422 0.20 24.45 -11.92
C LYS A 422 0.45 23.73 -13.23
N GLU A 423 1.69 23.31 -13.47
CA GLU A 423 2.10 22.72 -14.73
C GLU A 423 3.21 21.68 -14.51
N TRP A 424 3.07 20.49 -15.08
CA TRP A 424 4.13 19.47 -15.13
C TRP A 424 4.05 18.64 -16.41
N VAL A 425 5.11 17.89 -16.71
CA VAL A 425 5.19 17.03 -17.88
C VAL A 425 4.86 15.59 -17.48
N GLU A 426 3.87 14.98 -18.16
CA GLU A 426 3.51 13.58 -18.03
C GLU A 426 3.69 12.89 -19.41
N GLY A 427 4.74 12.06 -19.53
CA GLY A 427 5.14 11.49 -20.81
C GLY A 427 5.48 12.58 -21.82
N ASN A 428 4.70 12.70 -22.90
CA ASN A 428 4.85 13.72 -23.95
C ASN A 428 3.80 14.85 -23.85
N ARG A 429 3.09 14.97 -22.75
CA ARG A 429 2.03 15.97 -22.57
C ARG A 429 2.37 16.90 -21.41
N THR A 430 2.08 18.18 -21.59
CA THR A 430 2.08 19.14 -20.49
C THR A 430 0.70 19.15 -19.87
N ILE A 431 0.62 18.85 -18.57
CA ILE A 431 -0.60 18.94 -17.77
C ILE A 431 -0.65 20.31 -17.13
N GLN A 432 -1.79 20.98 -17.23
CA GLN A 432 -2.05 22.28 -16.57
C GLN A 432 -3.23 22.13 -15.63
N ARG A 433 -3.15 22.76 -14.46
CA ARG A 433 -4.16 22.71 -13.40
C ARG A 433 -4.32 24.07 -12.73
N ASP A 434 -5.53 24.31 -12.24
CA ASP A 434 -5.87 25.50 -11.44
C ASP A 434 -6.29 25.11 -10.03
N ALA A 435 -6.16 26.05 -9.08
CA ALA A 435 -6.48 25.84 -7.66
C ALA A 435 -7.98 25.51 -7.41
N GLY A 436 -8.85 25.76 -8.39
CA GLY A 436 -10.29 25.46 -8.35
C GLY A 436 -10.69 24.12 -8.93
N ASP A 437 -9.74 23.31 -9.44
CA ASP A 437 -10.01 21.99 -10.00
C ASP A 437 -10.46 20.99 -8.91
N ASP A 438 -11.13 19.92 -9.33
CA ASP A 438 -11.57 18.85 -8.45
C ASP A 438 -10.40 18.27 -7.63
N LYS A 439 -10.66 17.91 -6.37
CA LYS A 439 -9.62 17.36 -5.48
C LYS A 439 -9.17 15.94 -5.86
N GLY A 440 -10.03 15.15 -6.49
CA GLY A 440 -9.70 13.80 -6.94
C GLY A 440 -8.97 13.80 -8.29
N GLY A 441 -7.91 12.98 -8.42
CA GLY A 441 -7.18 12.79 -9.68
C GLY A 441 -6.45 14.00 -10.25
N THR A 442 -6.20 15.05 -9.44
CA THR A 442 -5.59 16.32 -9.88
C THR A 442 -4.18 16.53 -9.35
N MET A 443 -3.59 15.54 -8.72
CA MET A 443 -2.21 15.54 -8.23
C MET A 443 -1.24 15.03 -9.30
N ARG A 444 0.05 15.27 -9.08
CA ARG A 444 1.12 14.52 -9.75
C ARG A 444 1.12 13.10 -9.18
N LEU A 445 0.59 12.15 -9.95
CA LEU A 445 0.31 10.78 -9.52
C LEU A 445 1.05 9.76 -10.38
N GLY A 446 1.64 8.74 -9.73
CA GLY A 446 2.30 7.64 -10.41
C GLY A 446 3.79 7.82 -10.56
N ALA A 447 4.40 7.02 -11.43
CA ALA A 447 5.84 6.99 -11.61
C ALA A 447 6.34 8.12 -12.51
N TYR A 448 7.30 8.89 -12.01
CA TYR A 448 8.02 9.93 -12.76
C TYR A 448 9.52 9.70 -12.68
N ASN A 449 10.20 10.04 -13.77
CA ASN A 449 11.64 9.94 -13.87
C ASN A 449 12.32 11.13 -13.17
N ALA A 450 13.47 10.86 -12.56
CA ALA A 450 14.37 11.88 -12.03
C ALA A 450 15.81 11.59 -12.43
N THR A 451 16.61 12.66 -12.55
CA THR A 451 18.05 12.61 -12.80
C THR A 451 18.77 12.99 -11.52
N LEU A 452 19.68 12.11 -11.07
CA LEU A 452 20.50 12.33 -9.88
C LEU A 452 21.84 12.98 -10.24
N SER A 453 22.33 13.85 -9.37
CA SER A 453 23.62 14.49 -9.51
C SER A 453 24.74 13.44 -9.37
N GLU A 454 25.68 13.40 -10.31
CA GLU A 454 26.86 12.53 -10.24
C GLU A 454 27.66 12.82 -8.96
N GLY A 455 28.07 11.75 -8.25
CA GLY A 455 28.82 11.83 -7.00
C GLY A 455 27.99 12.25 -5.79
N SER A 456 26.68 12.43 -5.93
CA SER A 456 25.78 12.61 -4.78
C SER A 456 25.60 11.30 -4.02
N ARG A 457 25.33 11.39 -2.71
CA ARG A 457 25.05 10.21 -1.88
C ARG A 457 23.86 9.42 -2.41
N VAL A 458 22.82 10.09 -2.90
CA VAL A 458 21.65 9.41 -3.47
C VAL A 458 22.00 8.63 -4.73
N ALA A 459 22.88 9.15 -5.61
CA ALA A 459 23.34 8.43 -6.80
C ALA A 459 24.16 7.17 -6.41
N GLU A 460 24.95 7.23 -5.34
CA GLU A 460 25.66 6.08 -4.79
C GLU A 460 24.69 5.04 -4.21
N ILE A 461 23.68 5.47 -3.46
CA ILE A 461 22.66 4.59 -2.86
C ILE A 461 21.86 3.85 -3.94
N TYR A 462 21.45 4.52 -5.00
CA TYR A 462 20.71 3.89 -6.11
C TYR A 462 21.64 3.12 -7.08
N GLY A 463 22.93 3.41 -7.10
CA GLY A 463 23.88 2.85 -8.06
C GLY A 463 23.65 3.31 -9.51
N THR A 464 22.88 4.37 -9.70
CA THR A 464 22.53 4.96 -11.02
C THR A 464 22.18 6.43 -10.86
N THR A 465 22.28 7.19 -11.95
CA THR A 465 21.85 8.59 -12.02
C THR A 465 20.46 8.78 -12.63
N ALA A 466 19.79 7.71 -13.07
CA ALA A 466 18.43 7.78 -13.62
C ALA A 466 17.53 6.85 -12.80
N ILE A 467 16.49 7.44 -12.20
CA ILE A 467 15.52 6.72 -11.38
C ILE A 467 14.09 7.01 -11.84
N SER A 468 13.16 6.18 -11.40
CA SER A 468 11.72 6.39 -11.61
C SER A 468 10.99 6.04 -10.32
N GLU A 469 10.27 7.01 -9.74
CA GLU A 469 9.64 6.88 -8.43
C GLU A 469 8.18 7.33 -8.44
N ARG A 470 7.36 6.82 -7.51
CA ARG A 470 5.93 7.12 -7.42
C ARG A 470 5.68 8.41 -6.64
N HIS A 471 4.85 9.27 -7.20
CA HIS A 471 4.47 10.57 -6.65
C HIS A 471 3.00 10.60 -6.26
N ARG A 472 2.69 11.42 -5.24
CA ARG A 472 1.33 11.76 -4.80
C ARG A 472 1.35 13.11 -4.10
N HIS A 473 1.38 14.21 -4.86
CA HIS A 473 1.43 15.55 -4.27
C HIS A 473 0.92 16.64 -5.22
N ARG A 474 0.59 17.82 -4.66
CA ARG A 474 0.11 19.02 -5.36
C ARG A 474 1.07 20.19 -5.26
N TYR A 475 1.95 20.17 -4.28
CA TYR A 475 2.85 21.28 -3.96
C TYR A 475 4.29 20.86 -4.22
N GLU A 476 5.09 21.83 -4.66
CA GLU A 476 6.49 21.64 -5.03
C GLU A 476 7.36 22.74 -4.43
N VAL A 477 8.63 22.46 -4.19
CA VAL A 477 9.62 23.45 -3.79
C VAL A 477 9.92 24.39 -4.98
N ASP A 478 9.95 25.70 -4.72
CA ASP A 478 10.26 26.70 -5.73
C ASP A 478 11.76 26.80 -6.00
N MET A 479 12.15 26.39 -7.20
CA MET A 479 13.57 26.40 -7.65
C MET A 479 14.16 27.80 -7.81
N THR A 480 13.37 28.87 -7.72
CA THR A 480 13.90 30.25 -7.69
C THR A 480 14.74 30.52 -6.43
N TYR A 481 14.51 29.77 -5.35
CA TYR A 481 15.30 29.85 -4.10
C TYR A 481 16.49 28.90 -4.06
N ARG A 482 16.73 28.14 -5.14
CA ARG A 482 17.78 27.09 -5.19
C ARG A 482 19.13 27.60 -4.70
N ASP A 483 19.65 28.67 -5.28
CA ASP A 483 20.99 29.17 -4.98
C ASP A 483 21.13 29.59 -3.50
N ALA A 484 20.08 30.22 -2.95
CA ALA A 484 20.06 30.63 -1.55
C ALA A 484 20.05 29.42 -0.60
N ILE A 485 19.30 28.36 -0.93
CA ILE A 485 19.22 27.14 -0.15
C ILE A 485 20.52 26.33 -0.30
N GLU A 486 21.04 26.14 -1.52
CA GLU A 486 22.29 25.39 -1.73
C GLU A 486 23.52 26.04 -1.08
N ALA A 487 23.51 27.37 -0.92
CA ALA A 487 24.56 28.08 -0.18
C ALA A 487 24.60 27.69 1.30
N THR A 488 23.51 27.15 1.86
CA THR A 488 23.43 26.68 3.26
C THR A 488 24.06 25.29 3.47
N GLY A 489 24.33 24.54 2.39
CA GLY A 489 24.80 23.15 2.44
C GLY A 489 23.72 22.10 2.11
N LEU A 490 22.43 22.46 2.10
CA LEU A 490 21.38 21.57 1.59
C LEU A 490 21.42 21.60 0.05
N LYS A 491 21.65 20.47 -0.60
CA LYS A 491 21.82 20.34 -2.06
C LYS A 491 20.61 19.70 -2.71
N PHE A 492 20.20 20.20 -3.89
CA PHE A 492 19.22 19.53 -4.75
C PHE A 492 19.93 18.49 -5.60
N SER A 493 19.96 17.26 -5.12
CA SER A 493 20.71 16.15 -5.72
C SER A 493 19.89 15.28 -6.67
N GLY A 494 18.58 15.48 -6.76
CA GLY A 494 17.69 14.86 -7.74
C GLY A 494 16.72 15.88 -8.33
N ILE A 495 16.58 15.88 -9.65
CA ILE A 495 15.76 16.87 -10.39
C ILE A 495 15.02 16.14 -11.51
N SER A 496 13.79 16.61 -11.85
CA SER A 496 13.04 16.13 -13.02
C SER A 496 13.86 16.26 -14.31
N PRO A 497 13.66 15.39 -15.32
CA PRO A 497 14.47 15.41 -16.55
C PRO A 497 14.46 16.73 -17.31
N ASP A 498 13.42 17.55 -17.16
CA ASP A 498 13.32 18.91 -17.73
C ASP A 498 14.03 19.99 -16.89
N GLY A 499 14.59 19.62 -15.75
CA GLY A 499 15.34 20.48 -14.85
C GLY A 499 14.49 21.44 -14.00
N LYS A 500 13.17 21.30 -13.99
CA LYS A 500 12.26 22.26 -13.35
C LYS A 500 11.85 21.90 -11.94
N LEU A 501 11.65 20.60 -11.64
CA LEU A 501 11.09 20.15 -10.39
C LEU A 501 12.15 19.46 -9.54
N PRO A 502 12.30 19.85 -8.26
CA PRO A 502 13.22 19.20 -7.35
C PRO A 502 12.63 17.89 -6.82
N GLU A 503 13.36 16.82 -6.94
CA GLU A 503 12.93 15.48 -6.54
C GLU A 503 13.60 15.01 -5.26
N ILE A 504 14.86 15.42 -5.04
CA ILE A 504 15.64 15.00 -3.87
C ILE A 504 16.50 16.14 -3.36
N VAL A 505 16.55 16.27 -2.05
CA VAL A 505 17.53 17.12 -1.34
C VAL A 505 18.38 16.27 -0.41
N GLU A 506 19.68 16.66 -0.23
CA GLU A 506 20.57 16.02 0.73
C GLU A 506 21.51 17.03 1.37
N ILE A 507 22.02 16.73 2.57
CA ILE A 507 23.15 17.45 3.18
C ILE A 507 24.37 16.52 3.11
N PRO A 508 25.32 16.76 2.20
CA PRO A 508 26.48 15.86 1.98
C PRO A 508 27.35 15.66 3.23
N ASP A 509 27.58 16.73 4.00
CA ASP A 509 28.42 16.71 5.19
C ASP A 509 27.73 16.14 6.44
N HIS A 510 26.41 15.86 6.36
CA HIS A 510 25.68 15.20 7.44
C HIS A 510 25.89 13.67 7.37
N PRO A 511 25.89 12.91 8.50
CA PRO A 511 26.00 11.46 8.49
C PRO A 511 25.02 10.78 7.53
N TRP A 512 23.74 11.19 7.54
CA TRP A 512 22.73 10.80 6.56
C TRP A 512 21.51 11.74 6.65
N TYR A 513 21.30 12.62 5.66
CA TYR A 513 20.18 13.56 5.64
C TYR A 513 19.64 13.66 4.21
N ILE A 514 18.48 13.06 3.95
CA ILE A 514 17.89 13.00 2.62
C ILE A 514 16.38 13.31 2.73
N GLY A 515 15.91 14.18 1.86
CA GLY A 515 14.49 14.42 1.63
C GLY A 515 14.13 14.08 0.19
N VAL A 516 12.98 13.44 -0.02
CA VAL A 516 12.49 13.04 -1.35
C VAL A 516 11.04 13.50 -1.56
N GLN A 517 10.71 13.99 -2.75
CA GLN A 517 9.37 14.46 -3.08
C GLN A 517 8.41 13.31 -3.38
N PHE A 518 8.95 12.20 -3.86
CA PHE A 518 8.23 10.97 -4.15
C PHE A 518 8.04 10.08 -2.90
N HIS A 519 7.38 8.94 -3.09
CA HIS A 519 7.04 7.97 -2.06
C HIS A 519 7.80 6.65 -2.25
N PRO A 520 9.05 6.53 -1.77
CA PRO A 520 9.87 5.32 -1.95
C PRO A 520 9.29 4.09 -1.23
N GLU A 521 8.49 4.30 -0.17
CA GLU A 521 7.81 3.24 0.57
C GLU A 521 6.89 2.40 -0.31
N LEU A 522 6.28 3.01 -1.34
CA LEU A 522 5.35 2.34 -2.23
C LEU A 522 6.01 1.31 -3.17
N LYS A 523 7.34 1.38 -3.34
CA LYS A 523 8.11 0.46 -4.18
C LYS A 523 8.93 -0.57 -3.40
N SER A 524 9.00 -0.45 -2.08
CA SER A 524 9.78 -1.37 -1.25
C SER A 524 9.13 -2.75 -1.17
N ARG A 525 9.94 -3.81 -1.31
CA ARG A 525 9.53 -5.22 -1.30
C ARG A 525 10.45 -6.06 -0.43
N PRO A 526 10.00 -7.19 0.13
CA PRO A 526 10.84 -8.02 1.01
C PRO A 526 12.07 -8.61 0.31
N PHE A 527 11.97 -8.89 -1.01
CA PHE A 527 13.08 -9.42 -1.83
C PHE A 527 13.93 -8.35 -2.48
N GLU A 528 13.41 -7.12 -2.58
CA GLU A 528 14.05 -5.94 -3.14
C GLU A 528 13.72 -4.74 -2.24
N PRO A 529 14.32 -4.63 -1.05
CA PRO A 529 14.15 -3.46 -0.19
C PRO A 529 14.53 -2.20 -0.95
N HIS A 530 13.71 -1.16 -0.84
CA HIS A 530 14.01 0.09 -1.51
C HIS A 530 15.36 0.65 -1.03
N PRO A 531 16.27 1.07 -1.94
CA PRO A 531 17.65 1.41 -1.58
C PRO A 531 17.74 2.53 -0.54
N LEU A 532 16.85 3.52 -0.57
CA LEU A 532 16.80 4.58 0.44
C LEU A 532 16.49 4.04 1.84
N PHE A 533 15.51 3.14 1.98
CA PHE A 533 15.18 2.54 3.26
C PHE A 533 16.27 1.60 3.77
N ALA A 534 16.90 0.84 2.88
CA ALA A 534 18.06 -0.01 3.23
C ALA A 534 19.22 0.83 3.76
N SER A 535 19.58 1.92 3.05
CA SER A 535 20.65 2.84 3.45
C SER A 535 20.30 3.66 4.71
N PHE A 536 19.03 4.07 4.86
CA PHE A 536 18.57 4.79 6.06
C PHE A 536 18.69 3.93 7.31
N VAL A 537 18.27 2.67 7.24
CA VAL A 537 18.41 1.73 8.36
C VAL A 537 19.88 1.39 8.62
N GLU A 538 20.73 1.28 7.58
CA GLU A 538 22.17 1.14 7.75
C GLU A 538 22.78 2.33 8.51
N ALA A 539 22.34 3.55 8.19
CA ALA A 539 22.77 4.75 8.91
C ALA A 539 22.30 4.74 10.37
N ALA A 540 21.06 4.30 10.64
CA ALA A 540 20.55 4.10 12.00
C ALA A 540 21.37 3.09 12.79
N VAL A 541 21.83 1.99 12.17
CA VAL A 541 22.74 1.01 12.78
C VAL A 541 24.09 1.63 13.11
N LYS A 542 24.64 2.46 12.21
CA LYS A 542 25.88 3.18 12.47
C LYS A 542 25.72 4.15 13.64
N GLN A 543 24.61 4.88 13.69
CA GLN A 543 24.29 5.81 14.77
C GLN A 543 24.15 5.08 16.12
N SER A 544 23.48 3.92 16.17
CA SER A 544 23.32 3.14 17.41
C SER A 544 24.63 2.66 18.04
N ARG A 545 25.71 2.60 17.26
CA ARG A 545 27.05 2.21 17.74
C ARG A 545 27.88 3.39 18.23
N LEU A 546 27.42 4.62 18.03
CA LEU A 546 28.06 5.85 18.50
C LEU A 546 27.50 6.32 19.84
N VAL A 547 26.36 5.78 20.26
CA VAL A 547 25.70 5.97 21.54
C VAL A 547 25.99 4.76 22.43
#